data_758a1d21b12ccf725ab025b9f6861814
#
_entry.id   758a1d21b12ccf725ab025b9f6861814
#
_cell.length_a   1.000
_cell.length_b   1.000
_cell.length_c   1.000
_cell.angle_alpha   90.00
_cell.angle_beta   90.00
_cell.angle_gamma   90.00
#
_symmetry.space_group_name_H-M   'P 1'
#
loop_
_entity.id
_entity.type
_entity.pdbx_description
1 polymer ?
#
loop_
_entity_poly.entity_id
_entity_poly.type
_entity_poly.pdbx_seq_one_letter_code
_entity_poly.pdbx_strand_id
1 'polypeptide(L)'
;LYKHFSGKQEILDCIVAQMERMDLERAQEYEMPETEPDGFAEAYQHIPVEQIYAYSLAQFRHWTEEEFPARFRRMLTLEQYRDPEMGRLYRDYLAGGPVEYMAAIFRRMADSDAQAMQLALRFYGPMFLLYSVYDESEDRKTVIEALDTHIRTFIEQLEAEKRRRK
;
A
#
# COMPACT_ATOMS: atom_id res chain seq x y z
N LEU A 1 25.68 5.14 17.43
CA LEU A 1 24.36 4.50 17.37
C LEU A 1 24.09 3.66 18.63
N TYR A 2 25.02 2.80 19.05
CA TYR A 2 24.85 1.89 20.20
C TYR A 2 24.80 2.54 21.61
N LYS A 3 25.00 3.84 21.73
CA LYS A 3 24.88 4.53 23.03
C LYS A 3 23.45 4.74 23.53
N HIS A 4 22.45 4.53 22.66
CA HIS A 4 21.04 4.81 22.96
C HIS A 4 20.11 3.59 22.81
N PHE A 5 20.61 2.47 22.30
CA PHE A 5 19.83 1.25 22.07
C PHE A 5 20.52 0.04 22.69
N SER A 6 19.76 -0.83 23.34
CA SER A 6 20.23 -2.04 23.98
C SER A 6 20.61 -3.16 23.00
N GLY A 7 20.12 -3.09 21.75
CA GLY A 7 20.39 -4.08 20.71
C GLY A 7 19.72 -3.80 19.38
N LYS A 8 19.92 -4.71 18.43
CA LYS A 8 19.34 -4.62 17.09
C LYS A 8 17.80 -4.65 17.11
N GLN A 9 17.22 -5.44 18.00
CA GLN A 9 15.77 -5.56 18.14
C GLN A 9 15.14 -4.23 18.52
N GLU A 10 15.68 -3.53 19.51
CA GLU A 10 15.18 -2.23 19.93
C GLU A 10 15.25 -1.19 18.78
N ILE A 11 16.29 -1.25 17.95
CA ILE A 11 16.41 -0.40 16.76
C ILE A 11 15.30 -0.73 15.77
N LEU A 12 15.04 -2.01 15.50
CA LEU A 12 13.98 -2.44 14.59
C LEU A 12 12.60 -2.01 15.10
N ASP A 13 12.33 -2.21 16.40
CA ASP A 13 11.06 -1.81 17.02
C ASP A 13 10.83 -0.30 16.89
N CYS A 14 11.88 0.52 17.06
CA CYS A 14 11.80 1.96 16.83
C CYS A 14 11.54 2.32 15.37
N ILE A 15 12.14 1.59 14.42
CA ILE A 15 11.91 1.78 12.98
C ILE A 15 10.45 1.45 12.63
N VAL A 16 9.94 0.31 13.10
CA VAL A 16 8.55 -0.11 12.88
C VAL A 16 7.58 0.90 13.48
N ALA A 17 7.78 1.31 14.74
CA ALA A 17 6.95 2.31 15.39
C ALA A 17 6.95 3.68 14.66
N GLN A 18 8.08 4.05 14.05
CA GLN A 18 8.16 5.24 13.20
C GLN A 18 7.30 5.08 11.94
N MET A 19 7.38 3.92 11.27
CA MET A 19 6.57 3.65 10.07
C MET A 19 5.07 3.65 10.38
N GLU A 20 4.66 3.00 11.47
CA GLU A 20 3.26 2.98 11.92
C GLU A 20 2.72 4.39 12.15
N ARG A 21 3.50 5.28 12.78
CA ARG A 21 3.10 6.68 12.96
C ARG A 21 2.93 7.40 11.63
N MET A 22 3.87 7.22 10.70
CA MET A 22 3.83 7.87 9.39
C MET A 22 2.65 7.37 8.55
N ASP A 23 2.34 6.08 8.62
CA ASP A 23 1.18 5.50 7.93
C ASP A 23 -0.14 6.01 8.52
N LEU A 24 -0.23 6.12 9.84
CA LEU A 24 -1.40 6.67 10.53
C LEU A 24 -1.62 8.16 10.17
N GLU A 25 -0.56 8.97 10.26
CA GLU A 25 -0.62 10.40 9.88
C GLU A 25 -1.10 10.57 8.43
N ARG A 26 -0.65 9.72 7.53
CA ARG A 26 -1.07 9.75 6.13
C ARG A 26 -2.52 9.30 5.95
N ALA A 27 -2.94 8.24 6.63
CA ALA A 27 -4.33 7.82 6.60
C ALA A 27 -5.26 8.95 7.08
N GLN A 28 -4.89 9.65 8.15
CA GLN A 28 -5.62 10.82 8.65
C GLN A 28 -5.63 11.97 7.65
N GLU A 29 -4.49 12.30 7.03
CA GLU A 29 -4.39 13.37 6.01
C GLU A 29 -5.34 13.13 4.83
N TYR A 30 -5.53 11.89 4.43
CA TYR A 30 -6.42 11.50 3.33
C TYR A 30 -7.81 11.05 3.80
N GLU A 31 -8.14 11.28 5.07
CA GLU A 31 -9.44 10.93 5.67
C GLU A 31 -9.80 9.44 5.48
N MET A 32 -8.77 8.57 5.42
CA MET A 32 -8.99 7.13 5.33
C MET A 32 -9.43 6.60 6.68
N PRO A 33 -10.39 5.66 6.74
CA PRO A 33 -10.87 5.14 8.00
C PRO A 33 -9.77 4.45 8.81
N GLU A 34 -9.67 4.87 10.07
CA GLU A 34 -8.90 4.16 11.09
C GLU A 34 -9.81 3.11 11.71
N THR A 35 -9.76 1.87 11.22
CA THR A 35 -10.64 0.82 11.74
C THR A 35 -9.89 -0.46 12.05
N GLU A 36 -10.27 -1.05 13.17
CA GLU A 36 -9.91 -2.42 13.49
C GLU A 36 -10.45 -3.38 12.41
N PRO A 37 -9.82 -4.56 12.20
CA PRO A 37 -10.15 -5.48 11.11
C PRO A 37 -11.63 -5.84 11.01
N ASP A 38 -12.35 -5.91 12.11
CA ASP A 38 -13.76 -6.32 12.15
C ASP A 38 -14.75 -5.26 11.62
N GLY A 39 -14.35 -3.96 11.57
CA GLY A 39 -15.16 -2.86 11.04
C GLY A 39 -14.75 -2.39 9.65
N PHE A 40 -13.74 -2.99 9.08
CA PHE A 40 -13.05 -2.54 7.89
C PHE A 40 -13.96 -2.39 6.66
N ALA A 41 -14.74 -3.41 6.34
CA ALA A 41 -15.62 -3.43 5.17
C ALA A 41 -16.71 -2.35 5.21
N GLU A 42 -17.28 -2.07 6.38
CA GLU A 42 -18.32 -1.06 6.54
C GLU A 42 -17.76 0.37 6.45
N ALA A 43 -16.60 0.62 7.08
CA ALA A 43 -15.96 1.92 7.06
C ALA A 43 -15.57 2.37 5.64
N TYR A 44 -15.16 1.43 4.79
CA TYR A 44 -14.78 1.70 3.40
C TYR A 44 -15.95 1.75 2.40
N GLN A 45 -17.19 1.46 2.83
CA GLN A 45 -18.37 1.44 1.92
C GLN A 45 -18.67 2.81 1.28
N HIS A 46 -18.29 3.90 1.93
CA HIS A 46 -18.68 5.25 1.55
C HIS A 46 -17.52 6.12 1.04
N ILE A 47 -16.31 5.57 0.94
CA ILE A 47 -15.15 6.35 0.47
C ILE A 47 -15.33 6.67 -1.00
N PRO A 48 -15.22 7.96 -1.40
CA PRO A 48 -15.20 8.35 -2.80
C PRO A 48 -14.05 7.70 -3.55
N VAL A 49 -14.26 7.38 -4.81
CA VAL A 49 -13.24 6.76 -5.66
C VAL A 49 -12.04 7.68 -5.86
N GLU A 50 -12.29 8.98 -5.93
CA GLU A 50 -11.26 10.02 -6.01
C GLU A 50 -10.35 10.04 -4.79
N GLN A 51 -10.87 9.72 -3.61
CA GLN A 51 -10.09 9.62 -2.38
C GLN A 51 -9.19 8.38 -2.40
N ILE A 52 -9.69 7.24 -2.88
CA ILE A 52 -8.89 6.02 -3.09
C ILE A 52 -7.75 6.31 -4.09
N TYR A 53 -8.04 7.01 -5.17
CA TYR A 53 -7.04 7.44 -6.15
C TYR A 53 -5.95 8.30 -5.51
N ALA A 54 -6.34 9.39 -4.85
CA ALA A 54 -5.42 10.33 -4.23
C ALA A 54 -4.54 9.65 -3.17
N TYR A 55 -5.14 8.85 -2.30
CA TYR A 55 -4.43 8.09 -1.27
C TYR A 55 -3.44 7.09 -1.87
N SER A 56 -3.84 6.34 -2.90
CA SER A 56 -2.97 5.35 -3.53
C SER A 56 -1.74 5.98 -4.18
N LEU A 57 -1.91 7.12 -4.85
CA LEU A 57 -0.80 7.86 -5.44
C LEU A 57 0.13 8.44 -4.36
N ALA A 58 -0.44 8.97 -3.27
CA ALA A 58 0.31 9.48 -2.13
C ALA A 58 1.09 8.37 -1.43
N GLN A 59 0.50 7.18 -1.26
CA GLN A 59 1.20 6.02 -0.69
C GLN A 59 2.38 5.57 -1.56
N PHE A 60 2.23 5.54 -2.88
CA PHE A 60 3.35 5.21 -3.75
C PHE A 60 4.50 6.22 -3.60
N ARG A 61 4.19 7.52 -3.58
CA ARG A 61 5.19 8.58 -3.37
C ARG A 61 5.85 8.47 -2.00
N HIS A 62 5.08 8.19 -0.96
CA HIS A 62 5.61 7.92 0.38
C HIS A 62 6.67 6.82 0.37
N TRP A 63 6.36 5.69 -0.24
CA TRP A 63 7.27 4.55 -0.32
C TRP A 63 8.46 4.74 -1.29
N THR A 64 8.46 5.76 -2.13
CA THR A 64 9.49 5.97 -3.15
C THR A 64 10.27 7.28 -3.00
N GLU A 65 9.60 8.37 -2.62
CA GLU A 65 10.19 9.73 -2.59
C GLU A 65 10.66 10.14 -1.18
N GLU A 66 9.99 9.67 -0.13
CA GLU A 66 10.38 9.98 1.24
C GLU A 66 11.53 9.07 1.70
N GLU A 67 12.57 9.69 2.24
CA GLU A 67 13.84 8.99 2.52
C GLU A 67 13.67 7.81 3.47
N PHE A 68 12.96 7.99 4.58
CA PHE A 68 12.83 6.95 5.61
C PHE A 68 11.98 5.77 5.13
N PRO A 69 10.75 5.93 4.60
CA PRO A 69 9.95 4.83 4.05
C PRO A 69 10.64 4.11 2.88
N ALA A 70 11.28 4.85 1.97
CA ALA A 70 11.99 4.24 0.85
C ALA A 70 13.16 3.36 1.31
N ARG A 71 13.90 3.78 2.33
CA ARG A 71 14.97 2.96 2.95
C ARG A 71 14.41 1.74 3.68
N PHE A 72 13.32 1.90 4.41
CA PHE A 72 12.65 0.80 5.09
C PHE A 72 12.16 -0.25 4.08
N ARG A 73 11.48 0.16 3.01
CA ARG A 73 11.05 -0.73 1.93
C ARG A 73 12.22 -1.53 1.33
N ARG A 74 13.33 -0.86 0.99
CA ARG A 74 14.51 -1.51 0.42
C ARG A 74 15.16 -2.47 1.40
N MET A 75 15.24 -2.12 2.67
CA MET A 75 15.74 -2.99 3.72
C MET A 75 14.91 -4.28 3.81
N LEU A 76 13.58 -4.16 3.88
CA LEU A 76 12.68 -5.31 3.90
C LEU A 76 12.84 -6.19 2.65
N THR A 77 12.95 -5.57 1.49
CA THR A 77 13.15 -6.28 0.21
C THR A 77 14.43 -7.11 0.20
N LEU A 78 15.52 -6.59 0.76
CA LEU A 78 16.80 -7.28 0.82
C LEU A 78 16.85 -8.38 1.89
N GLU A 79 16.23 -8.16 3.04
CA GLU A 79 16.37 -9.02 4.22
C GLU A 79 15.26 -10.08 4.35
N GLN A 80 14.18 -10.01 3.57
CA GLN A 80 13.01 -10.89 3.68
C GLN A 80 13.32 -12.40 3.65
N TYR A 81 14.39 -12.80 2.98
CA TYR A 81 14.80 -14.22 2.87
C TYR A 81 15.87 -14.63 3.90
N ARG A 82 16.41 -13.68 4.64
CA ARG A 82 17.49 -13.92 5.60
C ARG A 82 16.98 -14.01 7.03
N ASP A 83 15.91 -13.31 7.33
CA ASP A 83 15.33 -13.18 8.66
C ASP A 83 13.83 -13.36 8.62
N PRO A 84 13.24 -14.31 9.38
CA PRO A 84 11.79 -14.57 9.39
C PRO A 84 10.98 -13.34 9.83
N GLU A 85 11.50 -12.49 10.71
CA GLU A 85 10.83 -11.27 11.14
C GLU A 85 10.79 -10.24 10.00
N MET A 86 11.90 -10.07 9.27
CA MET A 86 11.95 -9.24 8.09
C MET A 86 11.00 -9.75 7.00
N GLY A 87 10.90 -11.07 6.82
CA GLY A 87 9.95 -11.70 5.89
C GLY A 87 8.49 -11.43 6.28
N ARG A 88 8.17 -11.45 7.58
CA ARG A 88 6.85 -11.08 8.08
C ARG A 88 6.54 -9.60 7.82
N LEU A 89 7.44 -8.70 8.19
CA LEU A 89 7.29 -7.27 7.93
C LEU A 89 7.16 -6.95 6.43
N TYR A 90 7.97 -7.60 5.59
CA TYR A 90 7.86 -7.46 4.14
C TYR A 90 6.47 -7.85 3.63
N ARG A 91 5.95 -8.99 4.08
CA ARG A 91 4.60 -9.45 3.73
C ARG A 91 3.54 -8.44 4.18
N ASP A 92 3.64 -7.97 5.43
CA ASP A 92 2.63 -7.12 6.05
C ASP A 92 2.61 -5.72 5.44
N TYR A 93 3.76 -5.14 5.10
CA TYR A 93 3.85 -3.78 4.54
C TYR A 93 3.82 -3.72 3.02
N LEU A 94 4.33 -4.73 2.30
CA LEU A 94 4.61 -4.60 0.88
C LEU A 94 3.94 -5.67 0.00
N ALA A 95 3.58 -6.82 0.53
CA ALA A 95 3.05 -7.94 -0.27
C ALA A 95 1.61 -8.30 0.10
N GLY A 96 1.42 -9.32 0.92
CA GLY A 96 0.08 -9.83 1.29
C GLY A 96 -0.79 -8.80 1.99
N GLY A 97 -0.25 -8.05 2.93
CA GLY A 97 -0.98 -7.04 3.69
C GLY A 97 -1.68 -5.99 2.81
N PRO A 98 -1.00 -5.29 1.90
CA PRO A 98 -1.65 -4.38 0.95
C PRO A 98 -2.69 -5.05 0.05
N VAL A 99 -2.47 -6.29 -0.37
CA VAL A 99 -3.45 -7.04 -1.19
C VAL A 99 -4.71 -7.34 -0.38
N GLU A 100 -4.56 -7.80 0.86
CA GLU A 100 -5.68 -8.07 1.78
C GLU A 100 -6.46 -6.78 2.09
N TYR A 101 -5.75 -5.68 2.35
CA TYR A 101 -6.34 -4.36 2.55
C TYR A 101 -7.17 -3.90 1.34
N MET A 102 -6.61 -4.00 0.14
CA MET A 102 -7.33 -3.64 -1.09
C MET A 102 -8.50 -4.58 -1.37
N ALA A 103 -8.38 -5.87 -1.08
CA ALA A 103 -9.48 -6.82 -1.22
C ALA A 103 -10.66 -6.45 -0.29
N ALA A 104 -10.39 -6.03 0.94
CA ALA A 104 -11.42 -5.54 1.86
C ALA A 104 -12.14 -4.29 1.31
N ILE A 105 -11.41 -3.34 0.73
CA ILE A 105 -11.99 -2.17 0.07
C ILE A 105 -12.86 -2.58 -1.12
N PHE A 106 -12.39 -3.49 -1.98
CA PHE A 106 -13.10 -3.89 -3.18
C PHE A 106 -14.23 -4.90 -2.92
N ARG A 107 -14.33 -5.45 -1.71
CA ARG A 107 -15.41 -6.40 -1.34
C ARG A 107 -16.80 -5.86 -1.64
N ARG A 108 -17.03 -4.56 -1.44
CA ARG A 108 -18.29 -3.87 -1.75
C ARG A 108 -18.66 -3.84 -3.24
N MET A 109 -17.68 -4.05 -4.12
CA MET A 109 -17.83 -3.99 -5.59
C MET A 109 -17.74 -5.37 -6.23
N ALA A 110 -17.52 -6.40 -5.43
CA ALA A 110 -17.32 -7.77 -5.85
C ALA A 110 -18.50 -8.67 -5.46
N ASP A 111 -18.77 -9.69 -6.25
CA ASP A 111 -19.82 -10.68 -5.99
C ASP A 111 -19.32 -11.79 -5.05
N SER A 112 -18.01 -11.90 -4.83
CA SER A 112 -17.38 -12.90 -3.98
C SER A 112 -16.03 -12.42 -3.46
N ASP A 113 -15.51 -13.07 -2.39
CA ASP A 113 -14.16 -12.80 -1.87
C ASP A 113 -13.08 -13.10 -2.91
N ALA A 114 -13.26 -14.13 -3.72
CA ALA A 114 -12.35 -14.44 -4.82
C ALA A 114 -12.27 -13.31 -5.85
N GLN A 115 -13.41 -12.70 -6.18
CA GLN A 115 -13.44 -11.56 -7.09
C GLN A 115 -12.82 -10.31 -6.46
N ALA A 116 -13.07 -10.05 -5.18
CA ALA A 116 -12.44 -8.94 -4.44
C ALA A 116 -10.90 -9.09 -4.43
N MET A 117 -10.41 -10.31 -4.22
CA MET A 117 -8.98 -10.63 -4.29
C MET A 117 -8.41 -10.40 -5.70
N GLN A 118 -9.11 -10.79 -6.76
CA GLN A 118 -8.68 -10.52 -8.14
C GLN A 118 -8.62 -9.02 -8.46
N LEU A 119 -9.59 -8.24 -7.97
CA LEU A 119 -9.56 -6.78 -8.10
C LEU A 119 -8.35 -6.19 -7.36
N ALA A 120 -8.06 -6.65 -6.15
CA ALA A 120 -6.92 -6.20 -5.36
C ALA A 120 -5.59 -6.52 -6.06
N LEU A 121 -5.42 -7.71 -6.59
CA LEU A 121 -4.22 -8.12 -7.34
C LEU A 121 -4.04 -7.30 -8.62
N ARG A 122 -5.12 -7.05 -9.37
CA ARG A 122 -5.09 -6.22 -10.59
C ARG A 122 -4.75 -4.75 -10.27
N PHE A 123 -5.21 -4.24 -9.13
CA PHE A 123 -4.94 -2.88 -8.69
C PHE A 123 -3.52 -2.72 -8.17
N TYR A 124 -3.14 -3.53 -7.19
CA TYR A 124 -1.88 -3.37 -6.46
C TYR A 124 -0.67 -3.97 -7.19
N GLY A 125 -0.84 -5.01 -7.99
CA GLY A 125 0.27 -5.69 -8.68
C GLY A 125 1.17 -4.76 -9.48
N PRO A 126 0.62 -3.89 -10.36
CA PRO A 126 1.42 -2.88 -11.08
C PRO A 126 2.10 -1.86 -10.13
N MET A 127 1.45 -1.42 -9.06
CA MET A 127 2.05 -0.52 -8.06
C MET A 127 3.27 -1.18 -7.41
N PHE A 128 3.13 -2.44 -7.01
CA PHE A 128 4.22 -3.21 -6.43
C PHE A 128 5.41 -3.38 -7.40
N LEU A 129 5.14 -3.69 -8.66
CA LEU A 129 6.17 -3.76 -9.70
C LEU A 129 6.89 -2.42 -9.89
N LEU A 130 6.12 -1.32 -9.91
CA LEU A 130 6.66 0.01 -10.14
C LEU A 130 7.59 0.51 -9.03
N TYR A 131 7.59 -0.06 -7.83
CA TYR A 131 8.60 0.25 -6.82
C TYR A 131 10.02 -0.06 -7.31
N SER A 132 10.24 -1.24 -7.90
CA SER A 132 11.53 -1.61 -8.47
C SER A 132 11.89 -0.78 -9.70
N VAL A 133 10.91 -0.53 -10.57
CA VAL A 133 11.12 0.30 -11.77
C VAL A 133 11.50 1.73 -11.36
N TYR A 134 10.86 2.29 -10.34
CA TYR A 134 11.16 3.61 -9.83
C TYR A 134 12.59 3.71 -9.27
N ASP A 135 13.03 2.71 -8.52
CA ASP A 135 14.37 2.70 -7.94
C ASP A 135 15.48 2.69 -8.99
N GLU A 136 15.28 1.98 -10.11
CA GLU A 136 16.24 1.84 -11.21
C GLU A 136 16.14 2.93 -12.27
N SER A 137 15.04 3.70 -12.29
CA SER A 137 14.79 4.69 -13.35
C SER A 137 15.53 6.01 -13.12
N GLU A 138 16.15 6.51 -14.20
CA GLU A 138 16.63 7.90 -14.26
C GLU A 138 15.45 8.87 -14.47
N ASP A 139 14.40 8.44 -15.18
CA ASP A 139 13.16 9.21 -15.40
C ASP A 139 12.03 8.72 -14.49
N ARG A 140 12.12 9.12 -13.23
CA ARG A 140 11.12 8.80 -12.19
C ARG A 140 9.75 9.43 -12.46
N LYS A 141 9.71 10.54 -13.20
CA LYS A 141 8.47 11.21 -13.56
C LYS A 141 7.60 10.30 -14.44
N THR A 142 8.18 9.68 -15.46
CA THR A 142 7.48 8.73 -16.32
C THR A 142 6.94 7.54 -15.54
N VAL A 143 7.62 7.07 -14.49
CA VAL A 143 7.12 5.99 -13.63
C VAL A 143 5.88 6.42 -12.85
N ILE A 144 5.88 7.65 -12.29
CA ILE A 144 4.71 8.20 -11.60
C ILE A 144 3.54 8.39 -12.58
N GLU A 145 3.79 8.87 -13.80
CA GLU A 145 2.75 9.02 -14.83
C GLU A 145 2.16 7.67 -15.26
N ALA A 146 2.97 6.62 -15.33
CA ALA A 146 2.51 5.26 -15.60
C ALA A 146 1.59 4.74 -14.47
N LEU A 147 1.96 5.00 -13.21
CA LEU A 147 1.11 4.67 -12.07
C LEU A 147 -0.20 5.44 -12.10
N ASP A 148 -0.15 6.76 -12.31
CA ASP A 148 -1.34 7.62 -12.41
C ASP A 148 -2.30 7.08 -13.47
N THR A 149 -1.79 6.77 -14.65
CA THR A 149 -2.56 6.18 -15.76
C THR A 149 -3.17 4.84 -15.36
N HIS A 150 -2.41 3.98 -14.70
CA HIS A 150 -2.90 2.68 -14.22
C HIS A 150 -4.08 2.83 -13.26
N ILE A 151 -3.94 3.68 -12.25
CA ILE A 151 -4.99 3.89 -11.23
C ILE A 151 -6.26 4.45 -11.89
N ARG A 152 -6.14 5.47 -12.75
CA ARG A 152 -7.29 6.06 -13.46
C ARG A 152 -8.00 5.04 -14.34
N THR A 153 -7.26 4.32 -15.16
CA THR A 153 -7.82 3.29 -16.04
C THR A 153 -8.53 2.19 -15.26
N PHE A 154 -7.96 1.76 -14.13
CA PHE A 154 -8.57 0.76 -13.26
C PHE A 154 -9.91 1.26 -12.71
N ILE A 155 -9.94 2.50 -12.21
CA ILE A 155 -11.15 3.13 -11.67
C ILE A 155 -12.24 3.25 -12.72
N GLU A 156 -11.91 3.76 -13.92
CA GLU A 156 -12.86 3.90 -15.04
C GLU A 156 -13.48 2.55 -15.44
N GLN A 157 -12.65 1.50 -15.49
CA GLN A 157 -13.13 0.15 -15.78
C GLN A 157 -14.08 -0.37 -14.69
N LEU A 158 -13.73 -0.16 -13.42
CA LEU A 158 -14.55 -0.57 -12.29
C LEU A 158 -15.93 0.12 -12.28
N GLU A 159 -15.97 1.42 -12.57
CA GLU A 159 -17.21 2.17 -12.69
C GLU A 159 -18.06 1.75 -13.91
N ALA A 160 -17.41 1.46 -15.04
CA ALA A 160 -18.09 0.95 -16.22
C ALA A 160 -18.72 -0.41 -16.00
N GLU A 161 -18.04 -1.31 -15.27
CA GLU A 161 -18.58 -2.61 -14.86
C GLU A 161 -19.79 -2.45 -13.92
N LYS A 162 -19.71 -1.53 -12.95
CA LYS A 162 -20.81 -1.24 -12.02
C LYS A 162 -22.05 -0.70 -12.75
N ARG A 163 -21.87 0.14 -13.78
CA ARG A 163 -22.99 0.68 -14.61
C ARG A 163 -23.68 -0.41 -15.44
N ARG A 164 -22.93 -1.44 -15.89
CA ARG A 164 -23.50 -2.55 -16.69
C ARG A 164 -24.29 -3.56 -15.86
N ARG A 165 -24.11 -3.57 -14.54
CA ARG A 165 -24.81 -4.47 -13.61
C ARG A 165 -26.11 -3.90 -13.06
N LYS A 166 -26.37 -2.59 -13.28
CA LYS A 166 -27.61 -1.89 -12.92
C LYS A 166 -28.59 -1.89 -14.09
#